data_782fe26977234b9f38dcdb64334ef354
#
_entry.id   782fe26977234b9f38dcdb64334ef354
#
_cell.length_a   1.000
_cell.length_b   1.000
_cell.length_c   1.000
_cell.angle_alpha   90.00
_cell.angle_beta   90.00
_cell.angle_gamma   90.00
#
_symmetry.space_group_name_H-M   'P 1'
#
loop_
_entity.id
_entity.type
_entity.pdbx_description
1 polymer ?
#
loop_
_entity_poly.entity_id
_entity_poly.type
_entity_poly.pdbx_seq_one_letter_code
_entity_poly.pdbx_strand_id
1 'polypeptide(L)'
;MCGEKEESMGHLVGECSKLAQTEYKHRHDNVARMIHWNIAHSYGLDVSNKWYEHKPEEVIENDHVKLLXDFNIQTSTXTQARRPDVVVVNRDKKTCNIIDIAVPVDAGIVEKEKEKVEKYQDLRREVARLWNVKAKVVPIVVGALGAVTPNLSKHLDAIGVTTRIELLQKEALLGTARLLTRELEA
;
A
#
# COMPACT_ATOMS: atom_id res chain seq x y z
N MET A 1 3.43 26.55 -7.84
CA MET A 1 4.37 25.75 -8.64
C MET A 1 5.63 25.49 -7.82
N CYS A 2 6.22 24.29 -7.96
CA CYS A 2 7.33 23.93 -7.08
C CYS A 2 8.69 24.46 -7.55
N GLY A 3 8.82 24.74 -8.84
CA GLY A 3 10.05 25.30 -9.39
C GLY A 3 11.20 24.32 -9.56
N GLU A 4 11.00 23.06 -9.25
CA GLU A 4 12.07 22.07 -9.31
C GLU A 4 12.20 21.42 -10.67
N LYS A 5 11.10 21.26 -11.37
CA LYS A 5 11.03 20.62 -12.68
C LYS A 5 10.01 21.35 -13.54
N GLU A 6 10.11 21.14 -14.82
CA GLU A 6 9.12 21.65 -15.75
C GLU A 6 7.73 21.17 -15.35
N GLU A 7 6.78 22.05 -15.31
CA GLU A 7 5.40 21.72 -14.95
C GLU A 7 4.75 20.88 -16.02
N SER A 8 4.67 19.59 -15.78
CA SER A 8 4.03 18.65 -16.68
C SER A 8 2.99 17.86 -15.88
N MET A 9 2.06 17.24 -16.58
CA MET A 9 1.06 16.41 -15.94
C MET A 9 1.72 15.29 -15.13
N GLY A 10 2.75 14.65 -15.70
CA GLY A 10 3.46 13.58 -14.99
C GLY A 10 4.08 14.07 -13.68
N HIS A 11 4.72 15.25 -13.72
CA HIS A 11 5.32 15.83 -12.54
C HIS A 11 4.25 16.10 -11.48
N LEU A 12 3.15 16.73 -11.86
CA LEU A 12 2.09 17.08 -10.91
C LEU A 12 1.42 15.84 -10.30
N VAL A 13 1.14 14.82 -11.10
CA VAL A 13 0.39 13.65 -10.61
C VAL A 13 1.24 12.68 -9.80
N GLY A 14 2.56 12.71 -9.93
CA GLY A 14 3.37 11.71 -9.26
C GLY A 14 4.73 12.11 -8.73
N GLU A 15 5.25 13.28 -9.07
CA GLU A 15 6.67 13.57 -8.78
C GLU A 15 6.93 14.86 -8.01
N CYS A 16 5.94 15.73 -7.86
CA CYS A 16 6.18 17.06 -7.29
C CYS A 16 6.47 16.98 -5.78
N SER A 17 7.63 17.43 -5.35
CA SER A 17 8.03 17.38 -3.95
C SER A 17 7.17 18.31 -3.08
N LYS A 18 6.66 19.40 -3.65
CA LYS A 18 5.80 20.33 -2.93
C LYS A 18 4.49 19.68 -2.48
N LEU A 19 4.00 18.71 -3.25
CA LEU A 19 2.75 18.00 -2.94
C LEU A 19 2.98 16.71 -2.14
N ALA A 20 4.23 16.31 -1.94
CA ALA A 20 4.55 14.98 -1.43
C ALA A 20 4.03 14.73 -0.02
N GLN A 21 4.14 15.73 0.84
CA GLN A 21 3.84 15.56 2.26
C GLN A 21 2.35 15.53 2.59
N THR A 22 1.51 16.02 1.68
CA THR A 22 0.08 16.12 1.97
C THR A 22 -0.76 15.31 0.98
N GLU A 23 -0.76 15.72 -0.28
CA GLU A 23 -1.72 15.16 -1.25
C GLU A 23 -1.34 13.75 -1.70
N TYR A 24 -0.05 13.49 -1.95
CA TYR A 24 0.39 12.14 -2.32
C TYR A 24 0.17 11.17 -1.17
N LYS A 25 0.49 11.62 0.05
CA LYS A 25 0.27 10.79 1.23
C LYS A 25 -1.22 10.49 1.41
N HIS A 26 -2.07 11.49 1.23
CA HIS A 26 -3.51 11.31 1.37
C HIS A 26 -4.04 10.29 0.35
N ARG A 27 -3.62 10.43 -0.91
CA ARG A 27 -3.99 9.51 -1.98
C ARG A 27 -3.53 8.09 -1.68
N HIS A 28 -2.27 7.96 -1.28
CA HIS A 28 -1.68 6.67 -0.89
C HIS A 28 -2.45 6.05 0.27
N ASP A 29 -2.75 6.85 1.29
CA ASP A 29 -3.38 6.35 2.52
C ASP A 29 -4.82 5.91 2.27
N ASN A 30 -5.52 6.52 1.31
CA ASN A 30 -6.87 6.07 0.97
C ASN A 30 -6.85 4.67 0.34
N VAL A 31 -5.88 4.41 -0.54
CA VAL A 31 -5.72 3.06 -1.11
C VAL A 31 -5.33 2.07 -0.01
N ALA A 32 -4.41 2.46 0.84
CA ALA A 32 -3.97 1.60 1.95
C ALA A 32 -5.12 1.28 2.90
N ARG A 33 -5.97 2.27 3.19
CA ARG A 33 -7.17 2.09 4.03
C ARG A 33 -8.10 1.05 3.44
N MET A 34 -8.34 1.12 2.14
CA MET A 34 -9.21 0.16 1.45
C MET A 34 -8.65 -1.25 1.54
N ILE A 35 -7.34 -1.41 1.31
CA ILE A 35 -6.67 -2.71 1.40
C ILE A 35 -6.77 -3.26 2.83
N HIS A 36 -6.43 -2.43 3.81
CA HIS A 36 -6.45 -2.83 5.23
C HIS A 36 -7.86 -3.25 5.65
N TRP A 37 -8.87 -2.46 5.29
CA TRP A 37 -10.26 -2.77 5.62
C TRP A 37 -10.69 -4.10 5.01
N ASN A 38 -10.37 -4.32 3.74
CA ASN A 38 -10.74 -5.56 3.05
C ASN A 38 -10.14 -6.79 3.75
N ILE A 39 -8.86 -6.71 4.12
CA ILE A 39 -8.19 -7.82 4.79
C ILE A 39 -8.84 -8.04 6.17
N ALA A 40 -8.98 -6.98 6.94
CA ALA A 40 -9.57 -7.07 8.29
C ALA A 40 -10.98 -7.66 8.23
N HIS A 41 -11.78 -7.18 7.28
CA HIS A 41 -13.15 -7.66 7.11
C HIS A 41 -13.17 -9.14 6.73
N SER A 42 -12.27 -9.57 5.85
CA SER A 42 -12.24 -10.96 5.39
C SER A 42 -11.85 -11.95 6.50
N TYR A 43 -11.11 -11.48 7.51
CA TYR A 43 -10.72 -12.32 8.65
C TYR A 43 -11.66 -12.17 9.84
N GLY A 44 -12.75 -11.44 9.69
CA GLY A 44 -13.73 -11.26 10.75
C GLY A 44 -13.28 -10.35 11.89
N LEU A 45 -12.30 -9.49 11.64
CA LEU A 45 -11.88 -8.50 12.63
C LEU A 45 -12.95 -7.43 12.78
N ASP A 46 -13.04 -6.83 13.96
CA ASP A 46 -14.03 -5.83 14.27
C ASP A 46 -13.65 -4.49 13.61
N VAL A 47 -14.27 -4.19 12.48
CA VAL A 47 -14.02 -2.97 11.72
C VAL A 47 -15.34 -2.33 11.32
N SER A 48 -15.30 -1.07 10.91
CA SER A 48 -16.50 -0.34 10.49
C SER A 48 -17.13 -1.03 9.27
N ASN A 49 -18.44 -0.77 9.06
CA ASN A 49 -19.17 -1.39 7.96
C ASN A 49 -18.72 -0.90 6.60
N LYS A 50 -18.15 0.30 6.55
CA LYS A 50 -17.79 0.95 5.30
C LYS A 50 -16.28 1.26 5.31
N TRP A 51 -15.58 0.88 4.24
CA TRP A 51 -14.13 1.05 4.19
C TRP A 51 -13.71 2.51 4.36
N TYR A 52 -14.49 3.45 3.87
CA TYR A 52 -14.12 4.86 3.92
C TYR A 52 -14.34 5.50 5.30
N GLU A 53 -14.97 4.78 6.21
CA GLU A 53 -15.09 5.17 7.62
C GLU A 53 -14.05 4.49 8.50
N HIS A 54 -13.33 3.54 7.92
CA HIS A 54 -12.34 2.74 8.63
C HIS A 54 -11.11 3.56 8.99
N LYS A 55 -10.65 3.44 10.23
CA LYS A 55 -9.39 4.03 10.69
C LYS A 55 -8.46 2.89 11.08
N PRO A 56 -7.49 2.58 10.22
CA PRO A 56 -6.59 1.45 10.51
C PRO A 56 -5.83 1.67 11.81
N GLU A 57 -5.88 0.68 12.68
CA GLU A 57 -5.10 0.68 13.90
C GLU A 57 -3.72 0.06 13.64
N GLU A 58 -2.75 0.47 14.43
CA GLU A 58 -1.38 -0.03 14.30
C GLU A 58 -1.33 -1.55 14.40
N VAL A 59 -2.07 -2.13 15.32
CA VAL A 59 -2.17 -3.58 15.50
C VAL A 59 -3.61 -3.96 15.75
N ILE A 60 -4.13 -4.90 14.97
CA ILE A 60 -5.45 -5.48 15.21
C ILE A 60 -5.34 -6.99 14.94
N GLU A 61 -5.92 -7.81 15.82
CA GLU A 61 -5.71 -9.25 15.71
C GLU A 61 -6.85 -10.05 16.35
N ASN A 62 -6.93 -11.30 15.96
CA ASN A 62 -7.75 -12.30 16.61
C ASN A 62 -6.92 -13.59 16.69
N ASP A 63 -7.57 -14.73 16.96
CA ASP A 63 -6.84 -16.01 17.09
C ASP A 63 -6.22 -16.48 15.76
N HIS A 64 -6.72 -16.00 14.63
CA HIS A 64 -6.34 -16.48 13.30
C HIS A 64 -5.39 -15.55 12.55
N VAL A 65 -5.42 -14.25 12.83
CA VAL A 65 -4.66 -13.28 12.04
C VAL A 65 -4.18 -12.13 12.92
N LYS A 66 -3.00 -11.60 12.58
CA LYS A 66 -2.48 -10.36 13.12
C LYS A 66 -2.21 -9.41 11.96
N LEU A 67 -2.74 -8.20 12.04
CA LEU A 67 -2.70 -7.21 10.98
C LEU A 67 -2.02 -5.96 11.52
N LEU A 68 -0.96 -5.54 10.83
CA LEU A 68 -0.18 -4.37 11.25
C LEU A 68 -0.30 -3.26 10.22
N UNK A 69 -0.46 -2.13 10.54
CA UNK A 69 -0.58 -1.07 9.74
C UNK A 69 0.51 -0.20 9.98
N ASP A 70 1.27 0.21 9.16
CA ASP A 70 2.33 1.23 9.27
C ASP A 70 3.22 1.00 10.51
N PHE A 71 3.53 -0.23 10.76
CA PHE A 71 4.23 -0.66 11.98
C PHE A 71 5.73 -0.83 11.72
N ASN A 72 6.55 -0.30 12.62
CA ASN A 72 8.02 -0.42 12.51
C ASN A 72 8.45 -1.75 13.13
N ILE A 73 8.77 -2.71 12.29
CA ILE A 73 9.10 -4.08 12.73
C ILE A 73 10.51 -4.10 13.30
N GLN A 74 10.65 -4.67 14.50
CA GLN A 74 11.95 -4.83 15.14
C GLN A 74 12.67 -6.03 14.51
N THR A 75 13.92 -5.80 14.12
CA THR A 75 14.76 -6.84 13.50
C THR A 75 16.06 -6.99 14.28
N SER A 76 16.66 -8.15 14.17
CA SER A 76 17.95 -8.41 14.86
C SER A 76 19.14 -7.85 14.09
N THR A 77 18.92 -7.44 12.82
CA THR A 77 19.98 -6.85 11.98
C THR A 77 19.48 -5.53 11.38
N UNK A 78 20.10 -4.83 10.99
CA UNK A 78 19.79 -3.68 10.57
C UNK A 78 19.25 -3.79 9.33
N THR A 79 18.34 -3.73 9.26
CA THR A 79 17.55 -3.76 8.06
C THR A 79 17.04 -2.35 7.79
N GLN A 80 17.31 -1.84 6.62
CA GLN A 80 16.97 -0.45 6.34
C GLN A 80 15.44 -0.24 6.24
N ALA A 81 14.75 -1.08 5.48
CA ALA A 81 13.31 -0.95 5.27
C ALA A 81 12.56 -1.86 6.25
N ARG A 82 11.96 -1.28 7.28
CA ARG A 82 11.29 -2.03 8.35
C ARG A 82 9.85 -1.60 8.58
N ARG A 83 9.33 -0.68 7.77
CA ARG A 83 7.99 -0.12 8.02
C ARG A 83 7.14 -0.19 6.76
N PRO A 84 6.72 -1.41 6.38
CA PRO A 84 5.81 -1.54 5.23
C PRO A 84 4.42 -1.01 5.56
N ASP A 85 3.62 -0.78 4.55
CA ASP A 85 2.28 -0.20 4.75
C ASP A 85 1.37 -1.14 5.54
N VAL A 86 1.34 -2.43 5.16
CA VAL A 86 0.46 -3.41 5.83
C VAL A 86 1.20 -4.74 5.93
N VAL A 87 1.08 -5.40 7.07
CA VAL A 87 1.63 -6.76 7.24
C VAL A 87 0.51 -7.66 7.75
N VAL A 88 0.34 -8.80 7.11
CA VAL A 88 -0.68 -9.80 7.46
C VAL A 88 0.01 -11.07 7.90
N VAL A 89 -0.17 -11.44 9.17
CA VAL A 89 0.34 -12.72 9.68
C VAL A 89 -0.86 -13.66 9.83
N ASN A 90 -0.89 -14.68 9.00
CA ASN A 90 -1.93 -15.72 9.08
C ASN A 90 -1.40 -16.81 10.00
N ARG A 91 -1.97 -16.88 11.19
CA ARG A 91 -1.47 -17.81 12.21
C ARG A 91 -1.79 -19.28 11.90
N ASP A 92 -2.92 -19.51 11.24
CA ASP A 92 -3.33 -20.87 10.90
C ASP A 92 -2.42 -21.48 9.84
N LYS A 93 -2.07 -20.70 8.83
CA LYS A 93 -1.24 -21.14 7.70
C LYS A 93 0.25 -20.91 7.95
N LYS A 94 0.60 -20.16 8.98
CA LYS A 94 1.98 -19.76 9.28
C LYS A 94 2.60 -19.04 8.10
N THR A 95 1.88 -18.04 7.57
CA THR A 95 2.37 -17.20 6.47
C THR A 95 2.36 -15.74 6.88
N CYS A 96 3.17 -14.95 6.17
CA CYS A 96 3.22 -13.51 6.39
C CYS A 96 3.32 -12.81 5.05
N ASN A 97 2.40 -11.90 4.79
CA ASN A 97 2.45 -11.06 3.60
C ASN A 97 2.86 -9.64 4.00
N ILE A 98 3.95 -9.17 3.43
CA ILE A 98 4.47 -7.82 3.63
C ILE A 98 3.98 -7.00 2.44
N ILE A 99 3.04 -6.10 2.67
CA ILE A 99 2.32 -5.38 1.62
C ILE A 99 2.79 -3.94 1.58
N ASP A 100 3.20 -3.48 0.41
CA ASP A 100 3.55 -2.09 0.24
C ASP A 100 2.79 -1.53 -0.96
N ILE A 101 2.26 -0.33 -0.80
CA ILE A 101 1.34 0.29 -1.73
C ILE A 101 2.05 1.45 -2.41
N ALA A 102 1.77 1.66 -3.69
CA ALA A 102 2.29 2.82 -4.40
C ALA A 102 1.29 3.30 -5.43
N VAL A 103 1.28 4.62 -5.62
CA VAL A 103 0.47 5.25 -6.65
C VAL A 103 1.41 6.13 -7.50
N PRO A 104 2.23 5.51 -8.37
CA PRO A 104 3.19 6.26 -9.19
C PRO A 104 2.51 6.81 -10.45
N VAL A 105 3.26 7.56 -11.26
CA VAL A 105 2.82 7.88 -12.62
C VAL A 105 2.60 6.56 -13.37
N ASP A 106 1.63 6.55 -14.29
CA ASP A 106 1.23 5.31 -14.97
C ASP A 106 2.39 4.64 -15.71
N ALA A 107 3.28 5.41 -16.31
CA ALA A 107 4.43 4.84 -17.02
C ALA A 107 5.40 4.10 -16.12
N GLY A 108 5.36 4.35 -14.81
CA GLY A 108 6.30 3.76 -13.86
C GLY A 108 5.80 2.57 -13.07
N ILE A 109 4.61 2.02 -13.40
CA ILE A 109 4.01 0.99 -12.54
C ILE A 109 4.83 -0.30 -12.49
N VAL A 110 5.40 -0.74 -13.61
CA VAL A 110 6.19 -1.98 -13.67
C VAL A 110 7.45 -1.85 -12.81
N GLU A 111 8.15 -0.74 -12.99
CA GLU A 111 9.38 -0.48 -12.22
C GLU A 111 9.07 -0.35 -10.72
N LYS A 112 7.96 0.27 -10.38
CA LYS A 112 7.57 0.44 -8.97
C LYS A 112 7.25 -0.90 -8.32
N GLU A 113 6.61 -1.83 -9.03
CA GLU A 113 6.37 -3.18 -8.51
C GLU A 113 7.69 -3.85 -8.13
N LYS A 114 8.67 -3.82 -9.05
CA LYS A 114 9.99 -4.41 -8.80
C LYS A 114 10.68 -3.76 -7.61
N GLU A 115 10.66 -2.43 -7.58
CA GLU A 115 11.28 -1.64 -6.51
C GLU A 115 10.72 -2.05 -5.14
N LYS A 116 9.39 -2.18 -5.02
CA LYS A 116 8.76 -2.54 -3.76
C LYS A 116 9.16 -3.94 -3.31
N VAL A 117 9.20 -4.89 -4.24
CA VAL A 117 9.60 -6.26 -3.91
C VAL A 117 11.04 -6.29 -3.41
N GLU A 118 11.96 -5.62 -4.11
CA GLU A 118 13.37 -5.59 -3.73
C GLU A 118 13.60 -4.88 -2.40
N LYS A 119 12.88 -3.79 -2.19
CA LYS A 119 13.02 -2.96 -1.00
C LYS A 119 12.86 -3.76 0.30
N TYR A 120 11.96 -4.72 0.32
CA TYR A 120 11.62 -5.44 1.54
C TYR A 120 12.15 -6.87 1.61
N GLN A 121 13.09 -7.26 0.74
CA GLN A 121 13.63 -8.62 0.76
C GLN A 121 14.39 -8.93 2.06
N ASP A 122 15.14 -7.99 2.58
CA ASP A 122 15.85 -8.19 3.85
C ASP A 122 14.86 -8.36 5.00
N LEU A 123 13.83 -7.51 5.03
CA LEU A 123 12.78 -7.63 6.06
C LEU A 123 12.07 -8.98 5.93
N ARG A 124 11.78 -9.41 4.72
CA ARG A 124 11.12 -10.69 4.48
C ARG A 124 11.91 -11.84 5.09
N ARG A 125 13.22 -11.85 4.85
CA ARG A 125 14.08 -12.91 5.40
C ARG A 125 14.10 -12.88 6.94
N GLU A 126 14.20 -11.67 7.51
CA GLU A 126 14.21 -11.50 8.97
C GLU A 126 12.89 -11.97 9.59
N VAL A 127 11.77 -11.55 9.01
CA VAL A 127 10.44 -11.92 9.52
C VAL A 127 10.23 -13.43 9.41
N ALA A 128 10.60 -14.03 8.29
CA ALA A 128 10.47 -15.48 8.11
C ALA A 128 11.21 -16.24 9.20
N ARG A 129 12.41 -15.77 9.55
CA ARG A 129 13.24 -16.40 10.59
C ARG A 129 12.70 -16.13 11.99
N LEU A 130 12.43 -14.85 12.31
CA LEU A 130 12.04 -14.45 13.66
C LEU A 130 10.67 -14.97 14.06
N TRP A 131 9.73 -14.95 13.12
CA TRP A 131 8.35 -15.35 13.41
C TRP A 131 8.04 -16.78 12.98
N ASN A 132 9.00 -17.46 12.37
CA ASN A 132 8.85 -18.85 11.90
C ASN A 132 7.64 -18.98 10.97
N VAL A 133 7.64 -18.18 9.93
CA VAL A 133 6.55 -18.13 8.93
C VAL A 133 7.14 -18.14 7.53
N LYS A 134 6.32 -18.52 6.56
CA LYS A 134 6.64 -18.30 5.15
C LYS A 134 6.24 -16.87 4.80
N ALA A 135 7.23 -16.04 4.48
CA ALA A 135 7.00 -14.62 4.24
C ALA A 135 7.21 -14.27 2.77
N LYS A 136 6.37 -13.38 2.25
CA LYS A 136 6.58 -12.84 0.92
C LYS A 136 6.18 -11.37 0.88
N VAL A 137 6.75 -10.65 -0.09
CA VAL A 137 6.45 -9.24 -0.33
C VAL A 137 5.39 -9.17 -1.42
N VAL A 138 4.33 -8.41 -1.18
CA VAL A 138 3.22 -8.25 -2.13
C VAL A 138 3.08 -6.77 -2.45
N PRO A 139 3.52 -6.33 -3.63
CA PRO A 139 3.34 -4.94 -4.03
C PRO A 139 1.92 -4.70 -4.53
N ILE A 140 1.31 -3.60 -4.10
CA ILE A 140 0.00 -3.18 -4.61
C ILE A 140 0.22 -1.83 -5.28
N VAL A 141 0.32 -1.83 -6.59
CA VAL A 141 0.69 -0.64 -7.36
C VAL A 141 -0.43 -0.29 -8.34
N VAL A 142 -0.94 0.92 -8.22
CA VAL A 142 -1.99 1.45 -9.09
C VAL A 142 -1.50 2.81 -9.60
N GLY A 143 -1.46 3.00 -10.91
CA GLY A 143 -1.02 4.26 -11.48
C GLY A 143 -1.95 5.42 -11.09
N ALA A 144 -1.39 6.61 -11.06
CA ALA A 144 -2.14 7.82 -10.68
C ALA A 144 -3.35 8.08 -11.57
N LEU A 145 -3.32 7.59 -12.80
CA LEU A 145 -4.44 7.69 -13.74
C LEU A 145 -5.11 6.33 -13.96
N GLY A 146 -4.84 5.37 -13.10
CA GLY A 146 -5.56 4.11 -13.06
C GLY A 146 -4.89 2.91 -13.72
N ALA A 147 -3.70 3.05 -14.29
CA ALA A 147 -3.02 1.91 -14.92
C ALA A 147 -2.67 0.84 -13.90
N VAL A 148 -2.77 -0.41 -14.28
CA VAL A 148 -2.37 -1.55 -13.45
C VAL A 148 -1.64 -2.58 -14.30
N THR A 149 -0.82 -3.40 -13.67
CA THR A 149 -0.18 -4.52 -14.37
C THR A 149 -1.09 -5.75 -14.30
N PRO A 150 -0.87 -6.74 -15.16
CA PRO A 150 -1.61 -8.01 -15.05
C PRO A 150 -1.36 -8.74 -13.72
N ASN A 151 -0.29 -8.41 -13.01
CA ASN A 151 0.05 -9.04 -11.73
C ASN A 151 -0.85 -8.61 -10.59
N LEU A 152 -1.51 -7.46 -10.72
CA LEU A 152 -2.29 -6.90 -9.58
C LEU A 152 -3.35 -7.88 -9.09
N SER A 153 -4.06 -8.52 -10.02
CA SER A 153 -5.09 -9.49 -9.67
C SER A 153 -4.53 -10.62 -8.80
N LYS A 154 -3.37 -11.16 -9.18
CA LYS A 154 -2.70 -12.21 -8.40
C LYS A 154 -2.29 -11.72 -7.02
N HIS A 155 -1.78 -10.50 -6.95
CA HIS A 155 -1.36 -9.90 -5.68
C HIS A 155 -2.54 -9.74 -4.73
N LEU A 156 -3.67 -9.25 -5.24
CA LEU A 156 -4.88 -9.08 -4.43
C LEU A 156 -5.40 -10.43 -3.95
N ASP A 157 -5.42 -11.43 -4.83
CA ASP A 157 -5.84 -12.79 -4.46
C ASP A 157 -4.94 -13.34 -3.35
N ALA A 158 -3.64 -13.11 -3.45
CA ALA A 158 -2.67 -13.64 -2.48
C ALA A 158 -2.91 -13.11 -1.07
N ILE A 159 -3.44 -11.90 -0.95
CA ILE A 159 -3.68 -11.28 0.37
C ILE A 159 -5.16 -11.33 0.78
N GLY A 160 -5.98 -12.01 -0.01
CA GLY A 160 -7.39 -12.21 0.34
C GLY A 160 -8.29 -10.99 0.14
N VAL A 161 -7.86 -10.05 -0.70
CA VAL A 161 -8.66 -8.86 -1.00
C VAL A 161 -9.61 -9.19 -2.14
N THR A 162 -10.91 -9.07 -1.88
CA THR A 162 -11.93 -9.37 -2.87
C THR A 162 -12.47 -8.12 -3.57
N THR A 163 -11.98 -6.95 -3.18
CA THR A 163 -12.35 -5.68 -3.81
C THR A 163 -11.96 -5.71 -5.29
N ARG A 164 -12.85 -5.23 -6.12
CA ARG A 164 -12.57 -5.15 -7.55
C ARG A 164 -11.49 -4.12 -7.83
N ILE A 165 -10.66 -4.42 -8.81
CA ILE A 165 -9.55 -3.54 -9.22
C ILE A 165 -10.08 -2.13 -9.57
N GLU A 166 -11.26 -2.05 -10.17
CA GLU A 166 -11.86 -0.77 -10.55
C GLU A 166 -12.04 0.17 -9.37
N LEU A 167 -12.29 -0.36 -8.17
CA LEU A 167 -12.42 0.49 -6.98
C LEU A 167 -11.08 1.08 -6.56
N LEU A 168 -10.01 0.30 -6.67
CA LEU A 168 -8.65 0.81 -6.41
C LEU A 168 -8.28 1.88 -7.44
N GLN A 169 -8.57 1.62 -8.71
CA GLN A 169 -8.33 2.58 -9.79
C GLN A 169 -9.10 3.87 -9.53
N LYS A 170 -10.34 3.76 -9.11
CA LYS A 170 -11.19 4.92 -8.80
C LYS A 170 -10.57 5.76 -7.68
N GLU A 171 -10.08 5.10 -6.61
CA GLU A 171 -9.47 5.84 -5.50
C GLU A 171 -8.19 6.56 -5.92
N ALA A 172 -7.37 5.92 -6.75
CA ALA A 172 -6.17 6.58 -7.29
C ALA A 172 -6.56 7.80 -8.13
N LEU A 173 -7.54 7.64 -9.00
CA LEU A 173 -8.02 8.73 -9.87
C LEU A 173 -8.61 9.87 -9.06
N LEU A 174 -9.44 9.58 -8.07
CA LEU A 174 -10.04 10.61 -7.23
C LEU A 174 -8.99 11.39 -6.46
N GLY A 175 -7.98 10.69 -5.93
CA GLY A 175 -6.87 11.34 -5.25
C GLY A 175 -6.09 12.25 -6.17
N THR A 176 -5.85 11.80 -7.41
CA THR A 176 -5.17 12.61 -8.42
C THR A 176 -6.00 13.83 -8.79
N ALA A 177 -7.30 13.67 -8.94
CA ALA A 177 -8.20 14.79 -9.25
C ALA A 177 -8.18 15.86 -8.15
N ARG A 178 -8.22 15.44 -6.90
CA ARG A 178 -8.13 16.37 -5.76
C ARG A 178 -6.81 17.13 -5.74
N LEU A 179 -5.74 16.42 -6.02
CA LEU A 179 -4.38 16.97 -6.09
C LEU A 179 -4.30 18.06 -7.16
N LEU A 180 -4.81 17.78 -8.36
CA LEU A 180 -4.81 18.74 -9.47
C LEU A 180 -5.73 19.93 -9.18
N THR A 181 -6.87 19.71 -8.57
CA THR A 181 -7.81 20.79 -8.20
C THR A 181 -7.14 21.75 -7.24
N ARG A 182 -6.45 21.23 -6.22
CA ARG A 182 -5.73 22.07 -5.26
C ARG A 182 -4.64 22.88 -5.91
N GLU A 183 -3.92 22.27 -6.84
CA GLU A 183 -2.84 22.97 -7.53
C GLU A 183 -3.39 24.13 -8.38
N LEU A 184 -4.51 23.89 -9.04
CA LEU A 184 -5.14 24.92 -9.87
C LEU A 184 -5.73 26.07 -9.05
N GLU A 185 -6.15 25.78 -7.81
CA GLU A 185 -6.72 26.80 -6.91
C GLU A 185 -5.63 27.61 -6.20
N ALA A 186 -4.42 27.11 -6.16
CA ALA A 186 -3.30 27.80 -5.54
C ALA A 186 -2.79 28.91 -6.44
#